data_3c13de057b597defee7b5afd0f44189f
#
_entry.id   3c13de057b597defee7b5afd0f44189f
#
_cell.length_a   1.000
_cell.length_b   1.000
_cell.length_c   1.000
_cell.angle_alpha   90.00
_cell.angle_beta   90.00
_cell.angle_gamma   90.00
#
_symmetry.space_group_name_H-M   'P 1'
#
loop_
_entity.id
_entity.type
_entity.pdbx_description
1 polymer ?
#
loop_
_entity_poly.entity_id
_entity_poly.type
_entity_poly.pdbx_seq_one_letter_code
_entity_poly.pdbx_strand_id
1 'polypeptide(L)' 'MTKKIYIKGMGSEHCAKIVENTLKSLDGVHSVKVDLKEKIATVELHKDVKDDEFVRAIDDAGYEVVRIE' A
#
# COMPACT_ATOMS: atom_id res chain seq x y z
N MET A 1 -1.67 9.23 11.59
CA MET A 1 -2.62 8.14 11.31
C MET A 1 -1.91 7.01 10.60
N THR A 2 -2.19 5.80 10.99
CA THR A 2 -1.56 4.60 10.42
C THR A 2 -2.62 3.67 9.85
N LYS A 3 -2.41 3.16 8.65
CA LYS A 3 -3.29 2.15 8.08
C LYS A 3 -2.46 0.97 7.61
N LYS A 4 -3.03 -0.22 7.70
CA LYS A 4 -2.43 -1.45 7.21
C LYS A 4 -3.22 -1.93 6.00
N ILE A 5 -2.52 -2.09 4.89
CA ILE A 5 -3.13 -2.52 3.62
C ILE A 5 -2.68 -3.94 3.35
N TYR A 6 -3.61 -4.88 3.31
CA TYR A 6 -3.34 -6.28 3.03
C TYR A 6 -3.43 -6.48 1.52
N ILE A 7 -2.34 -6.99 0.92
CA ILE A 7 -2.17 -7.00 -0.55
C ILE A 7 -1.95 -8.41 -1.06
N LYS A 8 -2.69 -8.76 -2.11
CA LYS A 8 -2.56 -10.04 -2.80
C LYS A 8 -1.72 -9.85 -4.07
N GLY A 9 -0.87 -10.83 -4.37
CA GLY A 9 -0.08 -10.82 -5.60
C GLY A 9 1.34 -10.33 -5.43
N MET A 10 1.72 -9.89 -4.25
CA MET A 10 3.05 -9.39 -3.95
C MET A 10 3.95 -10.58 -3.62
N GLY A 11 4.69 -11.09 -4.60
CA GLY A 11 5.45 -12.33 -4.43
C GLY A 11 6.96 -12.18 -4.33
N SER A 12 7.50 -10.98 -4.49
CA SER A 12 8.95 -10.78 -4.48
C SER A 12 9.31 -9.39 -3.96
N GLU A 13 10.60 -9.19 -3.68
CA GLU A 13 11.14 -7.89 -3.29
C GLU A 13 10.83 -6.82 -4.34
N HIS A 14 10.87 -7.21 -5.60
CA HIS A 14 10.57 -6.29 -6.70
C HIS A 14 9.12 -5.80 -6.61
N CYS A 15 8.20 -6.71 -6.33
CA CYS A 15 6.80 -6.35 -6.15
C CYS A 15 6.61 -5.44 -4.94
N ALA A 16 7.30 -5.76 -3.84
CA ALA A 16 7.24 -4.94 -2.63
C ALA A 16 7.70 -3.50 -2.91
N LYS A 17 8.74 -3.36 -3.73
CA LYS A 17 9.27 -2.05 -4.09
C LYS A 17 8.28 -1.25 -4.92
N ILE A 18 7.62 -1.91 -5.87
CA ILE A 18 6.60 -1.27 -6.69
C ILE A 18 5.45 -0.78 -5.82
N VAL A 19 4.99 -1.62 -4.89
CA VAL A 19 3.91 -1.27 -3.98
C VAL A 19 4.31 -0.08 -3.10
N GLU A 20 5.53 -0.12 -2.56
CA GLU A 20 6.04 0.96 -1.73
C GLU A 20 6.03 2.29 -2.50
N ASN A 21 6.61 2.29 -3.71
CA ASN A 21 6.68 3.50 -4.52
C ASN A 21 5.30 4.00 -4.91
N THR A 22 4.40 3.09 -5.27
CA THR A 22 3.04 3.42 -5.65
C THR A 22 2.31 4.14 -4.52
N LEU A 23 2.40 3.59 -3.31
CA LEU A 23 1.71 4.17 -2.16
C LEU A 23 2.34 5.49 -1.73
N LYS A 24 3.67 5.59 -1.82
CA LYS A 24 4.37 6.83 -1.46
C LYS A 24 4.01 8.00 -2.39
N SER A 25 3.58 7.71 -3.61
CA SER A 25 3.21 8.75 -4.55
C SER A 25 1.85 9.38 -4.26
N LEU A 26 1.06 8.77 -3.37
CA LEU A 26 -0.26 9.29 -3.03
C LEU A 26 -0.14 10.49 -2.10
N ASP A 27 -0.92 11.53 -2.41
CA ASP A 27 -0.97 12.72 -1.57
C ASP A 27 -1.53 12.36 -0.20
N GLY A 28 -0.83 12.77 0.84
CA GLY A 28 -1.23 12.46 2.21
C GLY A 28 -0.45 11.32 2.85
N VAL A 29 0.30 10.56 2.05
CA VAL A 29 1.12 9.47 2.58
C VAL A 29 2.49 10.03 2.98
N HIS A 30 2.83 9.86 4.25
CA HIS A 30 4.11 10.32 4.80
C HIS A 30 5.21 9.27 4.60
N SER A 31 4.91 8.01 4.93
CA SER A 31 5.88 6.93 4.77
C SER A 31 5.15 5.60 4.56
N VAL A 32 5.87 4.65 3.96
CA VAL A 32 5.33 3.31 3.67
C VAL A 32 6.37 2.28 4.09
N LYS A 33 5.91 1.23 4.75
CA LYS A 33 6.75 0.09 5.08
C LYS A 33 6.03 -1.17 4.62
N VAL A 34 6.68 -1.94 3.75
CA VAL A 34 6.10 -3.16 3.20
C VAL A 34 6.71 -4.37 3.89
N ASP A 35 5.84 -5.24 4.40
CA ASP A 35 6.24 -6.54 4.95
C ASP A 35 5.87 -7.59 3.91
N LEU A 36 6.87 -8.09 3.20
CA LEU A 36 6.65 -9.03 2.12
C LEU A 36 6.14 -10.37 2.63
N LYS A 37 6.62 -10.80 3.78
CA LYS A 37 6.23 -12.08 4.36
C LYS A 37 4.75 -12.08 4.75
N GLU A 38 4.30 -11.01 5.39
CA GLU A 38 2.91 -10.88 5.84
C GLU A 38 1.99 -10.32 4.78
N LYS A 39 2.54 -9.83 3.68
CA LYS A 39 1.77 -9.23 2.57
C LYS A 39 1.01 -7.98 3.03
N ILE A 40 1.65 -7.18 3.85
CA ILE A 40 1.05 -5.99 4.45
C ILE A 40 1.91 -4.77 4.12
N ALA A 41 1.26 -3.69 3.67
CA ALA A 41 1.90 -2.39 3.55
C ALA A 41 1.34 -1.50 4.66
N THR A 42 2.21 -1.04 5.55
CA THR A 42 1.85 -0.13 6.62
C THR A 42 2.15 1.28 6.16
N VAL A 43 1.12 2.13 6.12
CA VAL A 43 1.28 3.52 5.67
C VAL A 43 1.03 4.48 6.82
N GLU A 44 1.92 5.47 6.93
CA GLU A 44 1.75 6.59 7.86
C GLU A 44 1.19 7.76 7.08
N LEU A 45 0.12 8.36 7.57
CA LEU A 45 -0.58 9.43 6.88
C LEU A 45 -0.42 10.74 7.65
N HIS A 46 -0.20 11.84 6.93
CA HIS A 46 -0.22 13.18 7.53
C HIS A 46 -1.51 13.92 7.22
N LYS A 47 -2.42 13.30 6.49
CA LYS A 47 -3.79 13.77 6.32
C LYS A 47 -4.64 12.57 5.93
N ASP A 48 -5.96 12.75 5.98
CA ASP A 48 -6.90 11.66 5.67
C ASP A 48 -6.80 11.27 4.19
N VAL A 49 -6.65 9.97 3.94
CA VAL A 49 -6.64 9.39 2.60
C VAL A 49 -7.69 8.30 2.60
N LYS A 50 -8.61 8.37 1.65
CA LYS A 50 -9.70 7.40 1.59
C LYS A 50 -9.22 6.05 1.10
N ASP A 51 -9.84 4.99 1.61
CA ASP A 51 -9.48 3.62 1.24
C ASP A 51 -9.54 3.41 -0.28
N ASP A 52 -10.49 4.03 -0.96
CA ASP A 52 -10.64 3.94 -2.41
C ASP A 52 -9.38 4.36 -3.16
N GLU A 53 -8.65 5.34 -2.64
CA GLU A 53 -7.43 5.80 -3.28
C GLU A 53 -6.35 4.74 -3.22
N PHE A 54 -6.25 4.05 -2.08
CA PHE A 54 -5.29 2.94 -1.94
C PHE A 54 -5.67 1.78 -2.85
N VAL A 55 -6.95 1.42 -2.86
CA VAL A 55 -7.44 0.31 -3.69
C VAL A 55 -7.15 0.58 -5.16
N ARG A 56 -7.45 1.78 -5.64
CA ARG A 56 -7.24 2.15 -7.03
C ARG A 56 -5.76 2.13 -7.40
N ALA A 57 -4.91 2.70 -6.54
CA ALA A 57 -3.48 2.78 -6.82
C ALA A 57 -2.85 1.38 -6.89
N ILE A 58 -3.21 0.51 -5.95
CA ILE A 58 -2.69 -0.85 -5.91
C ILE A 58 -3.20 -1.66 -7.11
N ASP A 59 -4.46 -1.49 -7.46
CA ASP A 59 -5.08 -2.16 -8.59
C ASP A 59 -4.38 -1.75 -9.90
N ASP A 60 -4.16 -0.45 -10.08
CA ASP A 60 -3.48 0.09 -11.26
C ASP A 60 -2.04 -0.43 -11.38
N ALA A 61 -1.41 -0.73 -10.26
CA ALA A 61 -0.05 -1.26 -10.25
C ALA A 61 0.00 -2.77 -10.53
N GLY A 62 -1.16 -3.42 -10.64
CA GLY A 62 -1.22 -4.85 -10.98
C GLY A 62 -1.35 -5.77 -9.78
N TYR A 63 -1.70 -5.24 -8.62
CA TYR A 63 -1.90 -6.02 -7.39
C TYR A 63 -3.33 -5.83 -6.93
N GLU A 64 -3.68 -6.46 -5.80
CA GLU A 64 -5.05 -6.41 -5.31
C GLU A 64 -5.07 -6.15 -3.81
N VAL A 65 -5.90 -5.22 -3.38
CA VAL A 65 -6.12 -4.98 -1.95
C VAL A 65 -7.14 -5.98 -1.42
N VAL A 66 -6.74 -6.73 -0.40
CA VAL A 66 -7.63 -7.70 0.26
C VAL A 66 -8.50 -6.99 1.27
N ARG A 67 -7.87 -6.17 2.12
CA ARG A 67 -8.57 -5.33 3.10
C ARG A 67 -7.65 -4.26 3.63
N ILE A 68 -8.22 -3.27 4.28
CA ILE A 68 -7.48 -2.17 4.91
C ILE A 68 -7.94 -2.08 6.37
N GLU A 69 -6.96 -2.00 7.29
CA GLU A 69 -7.22 -1.85 8.73
C GLU A 69 -6.64 -0.58 9.28
#